data_b41df02be804cc3a7f5b7d660f834c7c
#
_entry.id   b41df02be804cc3a7f5b7d660f834c7c
#
_cell.length_a   1.000
_cell.length_b   1.000
_cell.length_c   1.000
_cell.angle_alpha   90.00
_cell.angle_beta   90.00
_cell.angle_gamma   90.00
#
_symmetry.space_group_name_H-M   'P 1'
#
loop_
_entity.id
_entity.type
_entity.pdbx_description
1 polymer ?
#
loop_
_entity_poly.entity_id
_entity_poly.type
_entity_poly.pdbx_seq_one_letter_code
_entity_poly.pdbx_strand_id
1 'polypeptide(L)'
;MQTGNLPPGVPKTNESLGYRIIEWAQTYIVQPDGDSAGQPWKFTPEQLRFVLWFYALNRDGTWQYSAATLRRAKGWGKTPLLAALAIVEFLGPCRFSHWDAFGLPVGKPVPLPVVQIGATSLDQTEQTMDMVRAMLAESPAEVVYGLDIGKTIVQFKSGKPGSIRPKATAGRTNEGNRPSFCLMDECHHWVSSNGGPEFFQTLKRNIEKTTKAGSRWVSTTNAYNPSEDSVAQIIHESEMVAQGYWLYDCLEGGIDPEGIRIEHLVRQALIEAYGDASWADIDGLTRTILHDRTTPDSTYFRFFFNQIAESSGGWMSKSEWDACLVDDDDPILPGDQIAIGFDGSIRGDSTGLVGARLRDAKVFVIDVWERPENAHDDWEIDVLSVEAAVAEAFRTYRVEWMYCDPPYWQEAIGRWAIEFGDDYVYEFWTNKPTRMVQAVERFRSAVTVGDLKHENDPKLSRHVLNAQAREVPQGILIQKDSPRSKRKIDLAICAVLALEARADAIADGRLKIRRSRVVGF
;
A
#
# COMPACT_ATOMS: atom_id res chain seq x y z
N MET A 1 -24.35 -7.41 30.94
CA MET A 1 -23.84 -6.05 30.67
C MET A 1 -24.89 -5.03 31.02
N GLN A 2 -24.57 -4.06 31.86
CA GLN A 2 -25.41 -2.87 31.98
C GLN A 2 -25.32 -2.08 30.67
N THR A 3 -26.45 -1.87 30.01
CA THR A 3 -26.57 -1.23 28.67
C THR A 3 -26.15 0.25 28.61
N GLY A 4 -25.67 0.83 29.73
CA GLY A 4 -25.39 2.24 29.85
C GLY A 4 -24.08 2.76 29.23
N ASN A 5 -23.15 1.90 28.77
CA ASN A 5 -21.82 2.29 28.29
C ASN A 5 -21.48 1.76 26.89
N LEU A 6 -22.47 1.41 26.08
CA LEU A 6 -22.18 1.00 24.70
C LEU A 6 -21.98 2.22 23.81
N PRO A 7 -20.95 2.19 22.93
CA PRO A 7 -20.75 3.29 21.97
C PRO A 7 -21.94 3.40 20.99
N PRO A 8 -22.22 4.57 20.44
CA PRO A 8 -23.27 4.73 19.45
C PRO A 8 -22.97 3.93 18.18
N GLY A 9 -24.02 3.54 17.46
CA GLY A 9 -23.88 2.88 16.16
C GLY A 9 -23.38 1.43 16.21
N VAL A 10 -23.65 0.70 17.29
CA VAL A 10 -23.36 -0.74 17.40
C VAL A 10 -24.58 -1.60 17.06
N PRO A 11 -24.40 -2.86 16.59
CA PRO A 11 -25.51 -3.78 16.37
C PRO A 11 -26.25 -4.06 17.68
N LYS A 12 -27.55 -4.38 17.58
CA LYS A 12 -28.37 -4.75 18.74
C LYS A 12 -27.89 -6.08 19.33
N THR A 13 -28.31 -6.34 20.57
CA THR A 13 -27.93 -7.57 21.31
C THR A 13 -28.36 -8.86 20.61
N ASN A 14 -29.43 -8.82 19.84
CA ASN A 14 -29.89 -9.94 19.02
C ASN A 14 -29.30 -9.97 17.60
N GLU A 15 -28.42 -9.04 17.26
CA GLU A 15 -27.79 -8.95 15.93
C GLU A 15 -26.28 -9.28 15.98
N SER A 16 -25.72 -9.51 17.17
CA SER A 16 -24.29 -9.82 17.31
C SER A 16 -24.00 -10.81 18.41
N LEU A 17 -23.18 -11.81 18.07
CA LEU A 17 -22.57 -12.73 19.04
C LEU A 17 -21.50 -12.04 19.91
N GLY A 18 -21.02 -10.86 19.49
CA GLY A 18 -19.98 -10.09 20.16
C GLY A 18 -20.27 -9.80 21.62
N TYR A 19 -21.53 -9.62 22.03
CA TYR A 19 -21.91 -9.41 23.43
C TYR A 19 -21.52 -10.57 24.34
N ARG A 20 -21.74 -11.81 23.89
CA ARG A 20 -21.34 -13.02 24.61
C ARG A 20 -19.83 -13.21 24.62
N ILE A 21 -19.18 -12.84 23.55
CA ILE A 21 -17.72 -12.89 23.40
C ILE A 21 -17.03 -11.91 24.35
N ILE A 22 -17.54 -10.67 24.44
CA ILE A 22 -17.01 -9.65 25.35
C ILE A 22 -17.16 -10.10 26.81
N GLU A 23 -18.33 -10.62 27.19
CA GLU A 23 -18.60 -11.15 28.53
C GLU A 23 -17.64 -12.31 28.87
N TRP A 24 -17.44 -13.23 27.91
CA TRP A 24 -16.50 -14.33 28.05
C TRP A 24 -15.06 -13.83 28.21
N ALA A 25 -14.61 -12.92 27.35
CA ALA A 25 -13.25 -12.38 27.38
C ALA A 25 -12.95 -11.68 28.72
N GLN A 26 -13.87 -10.83 29.20
CA GLN A 26 -13.74 -10.16 30.49
C GLN A 26 -13.70 -11.11 31.69
N THR A 27 -14.25 -12.32 31.55
CA THR A 27 -14.26 -13.33 32.60
C THR A 27 -12.99 -14.18 32.61
N TYR A 28 -12.42 -14.47 31.45
CA TYR A 28 -11.38 -15.50 31.31
C TYR A 28 -10.01 -14.97 30.95
N ILE A 29 -9.87 -13.74 30.42
CA ILE A 29 -8.60 -13.16 29.98
C ILE A 29 -8.19 -12.03 30.91
N VAL A 30 -6.88 -11.82 31.08
CA VAL A 30 -6.33 -10.73 31.90
C VAL A 30 -5.62 -9.68 31.06
N GLN A 31 -5.42 -8.48 31.61
CA GLN A 31 -4.63 -7.41 31.03
C GLN A 31 -3.16 -7.84 30.94
N PRO A 32 -2.51 -7.69 29.76
CA PRO A 32 -1.17 -8.22 29.55
C PRO A 32 -0.07 -7.38 30.20
N ASP A 33 -0.27 -6.06 30.35
CA ASP A 33 0.76 -5.12 30.76
C ASP A 33 0.18 -3.87 31.43
N GLY A 34 1.07 -2.90 31.76
CA GLY A 34 0.73 -1.63 32.39
C GLY A 34 0.27 -1.79 33.85
N ASP A 35 -0.26 -0.70 34.42
CA ASP A 35 -0.70 -0.63 35.84
C ASP A 35 -1.84 -1.59 36.16
N SER A 36 -2.55 -2.06 35.15
CA SER A 36 -3.66 -3.02 35.30
C SER A 36 -3.29 -4.45 34.91
N ALA A 37 -2.01 -4.77 34.75
CA ALA A 37 -1.56 -6.13 34.45
C ALA A 37 -2.14 -7.16 35.43
N GLY A 38 -2.62 -8.29 34.90
CA GLY A 38 -3.27 -9.35 35.69
C GLY A 38 -4.72 -9.08 36.11
N GLN A 39 -5.25 -7.86 35.94
CA GLN A 39 -6.67 -7.60 36.16
C GLN A 39 -7.51 -8.15 34.99
N PRO A 40 -8.81 -8.40 35.19
CA PRO A 40 -9.67 -8.82 34.07
C PRO A 40 -9.57 -7.89 32.86
N TRP A 41 -9.47 -8.45 31.65
CA TRP A 41 -9.42 -7.70 30.41
C TRP A 41 -10.63 -6.77 30.27
N LYS A 42 -10.39 -5.53 29.86
CA LYS A 42 -11.45 -4.56 29.59
C LYS A 42 -11.24 -3.96 28.21
N PHE A 43 -12.27 -4.05 27.39
CA PHE A 43 -12.28 -3.38 26.10
C PHE A 43 -12.59 -1.88 26.26
N THR A 44 -11.95 -1.05 25.48
CA THR A 44 -12.37 0.36 25.32
C THR A 44 -13.68 0.45 24.52
N PRO A 45 -14.40 1.56 24.52
CA PRO A 45 -15.61 1.74 23.69
C PRO A 45 -15.39 1.45 22.20
N GLU A 46 -14.27 1.88 21.62
CA GLU A 46 -13.95 1.62 20.22
C GLU A 46 -13.61 0.15 19.95
N GLN A 47 -12.90 -0.50 20.86
CA GLN A 47 -12.65 -1.94 20.78
C GLN A 47 -13.96 -2.73 20.90
N LEU A 48 -14.86 -2.32 21.79
CA LEU A 48 -16.21 -2.90 21.90
C LEU A 48 -16.98 -2.78 20.57
N ARG A 49 -16.98 -1.57 19.97
CA ARG A 49 -17.65 -1.32 18.70
C ARG A 49 -17.11 -2.24 17.61
N PHE A 50 -15.78 -2.35 17.48
CA PHE A 50 -15.15 -3.23 16.50
C PHE A 50 -15.53 -4.71 16.72
N VAL A 51 -15.45 -5.21 17.95
CA VAL A 51 -15.81 -6.60 18.26
C VAL A 51 -17.30 -6.88 17.99
N LEU A 52 -18.19 -5.96 18.38
CA LEU A 52 -19.62 -6.12 18.16
C LEU A 52 -19.96 -6.20 16.67
N TRP A 53 -19.35 -5.36 15.83
CA TRP A 53 -19.53 -5.42 14.37
C TRP A 53 -18.86 -6.64 13.76
N PHE A 54 -17.65 -6.97 14.14
CA PHE A 54 -16.95 -8.14 13.59
C PHE A 54 -17.72 -9.45 13.85
N TYR A 55 -18.41 -9.56 14.98
CA TYR A 55 -19.25 -10.73 15.31
C TYR A 55 -20.74 -10.49 15.03
N ALA A 56 -21.09 -9.53 14.18
CA ALA A 56 -22.45 -9.31 13.74
C ALA A 56 -22.96 -10.48 12.87
N LEU A 57 -24.24 -10.81 13.03
CA LEU A 57 -24.91 -11.95 12.41
C LEU A 57 -26.07 -11.51 11.51
N ASN A 58 -26.23 -12.19 10.40
CA ASN A 58 -27.46 -12.20 9.63
C ASN A 58 -28.55 -13.04 10.36
N ARG A 59 -29.79 -12.89 9.93
CA ARG A 59 -30.95 -13.60 10.53
C ARG A 59 -30.85 -15.13 10.48
N ASP A 60 -30.09 -15.67 9.51
CA ASP A 60 -29.83 -17.10 9.35
C ASP A 60 -28.66 -17.60 10.20
N GLY A 61 -28.01 -16.74 10.99
CA GLY A 61 -26.86 -17.04 11.82
C GLY A 61 -25.52 -17.06 11.09
N THR A 62 -25.49 -16.66 9.82
CA THR A 62 -24.23 -16.43 9.09
C THR A 62 -23.61 -15.09 9.49
N TRP A 63 -22.29 -14.95 9.27
CA TRP A 63 -21.58 -13.70 9.54
C TRP A 63 -22.01 -12.59 8.58
N GLN A 64 -22.21 -11.38 9.09
CA GLN A 64 -22.39 -10.19 8.27
C GLN A 64 -21.10 -9.82 7.52
N TYR A 65 -19.94 -9.99 8.17
CA TYR A 65 -18.63 -9.72 7.59
C TYR A 65 -17.78 -10.98 7.55
N SER A 66 -17.23 -11.30 6.40
CA SER A 66 -16.35 -12.47 6.24
C SER A 66 -14.91 -12.19 6.70
N ALA A 67 -14.54 -10.94 6.89
CA ALA A 67 -13.23 -10.50 7.37
C ALA A 67 -13.31 -9.09 7.97
N ALA A 68 -12.26 -8.66 8.67
CA ALA A 68 -12.16 -7.29 9.17
C ALA A 68 -10.74 -6.74 9.12
N THR A 69 -10.64 -5.42 8.97
CA THR A 69 -9.40 -4.66 9.09
C THR A 69 -9.59 -3.51 10.08
N LEU A 70 -8.62 -3.37 10.98
CA LEU A 70 -8.55 -2.29 11.96
C LEU A 70 -7.34 -1.40 11.64
N ARG A 71 -7.59 -0.20 11.08
CA ARG A 71 -6.56 0.80 10.81
C ARG A 71 -6.54 1.85 11.93
N ARG A 72 -5.46 1.91 12.70
CA ARG A 72 -5.29 2.79 13.86
C ARG A 72 -3.87 3.33 13.94
N ALA A 73 -3.71 4.45 14.63
CA ALA A 73 -2.41 5.05 14.92
C ALA A 73 -1.46 4.09 15.66
N LYS A 74 -0.16 4.34 15.57
CA LYS A 74 0.86 3.58 16.31
C LYS A 74 0.69 3.79 17.81
N GLY A 75 0.69 2.70 18.60
CA GLY A 75 0.47 2.77 20.04
C GLY A 75 -1.01 2.81 20.48
N TRP A 76 -1.97 2.68 19.56
CA TRP A 76 -3.41 2.63 19.88
C TRP A 76 -3.85 1.35 20.61
N GLY A 77 -3.02 0.32 20.69
CA GLY A 77 -3.41 -0.95 21.34
C GLY A 77 -3.96 -2.01 20.37
N LYS A 78 -3.54 -1.99 19.09
CA LYS A 78 -3.93 -3.00 18.09
C LYS A 78 -3.50 -4.41 18.50
N THR A 79 -2.24 -4.59 18.88
CA THR A 79 -1.66 -5.91 19.20
C THR A 79 -2.31 -6.60 20.40
N PRO A 80 -2.58 -5.91 21.55
CA PRO A 80 -3.36 -6.51 22.63
C PRO A 80 -4.78 -6.93 22.21
N LEU A 81 -5.46 -6.12 21.40
CA LEU A 81 -6.78 -6.49 20.88
C LEU A 81 -6.73 -7.74 19.99
N LEU A 82 -5.71 -7.84 19.11
CA LEU A 82 -5.50 -9.05 18.29
C LEU A 82 -5.23 -10.27 19.14
N ALA A 83 -4.42 -10.15 20.19
CA ALA A 83 -4.14 -11.24 21.12
C ALA A 83 -5.42 -11.71 21.82
N ALA A 84 -6.27 -10.79 22.30
CA ALA A 84 -7.56 -11.12 22.88
C ALA A 84 -8.46 -11.87 21.88
N LEU A 85 -8.52 -11.42 20.61
CA LEU A 85 -9.27 -12.10 19.55
C LEU A 85 -8.70 -13.49 19.23
N ALA A 86 -7.36 -13.66 19.23
CA ALA A 86 -6.74 -14.98 19.08
C ALA A 86 -7.21 -15.96 20.16
N ILE A 87 -7.24 -15.51 21.41
CA ILE A 87 -7.68 -16.31 22.56
C ILE A 87 -9.18 -16.61 22.47
N VAL A 88 -10.00 -15.63 22.12
CA VAL A 88 -11.44 -15.81 21.89
C VAL A 88 -11.70 -16.86 20.80
N GLU A 89 -11.02 -16.78 19.69
CA GLU A 89 -11.17 -17.74 18.57
C GLU A 89 -10.61 -19.14 18.87
N PHE A 90 -9.71 -19.23 19.85
CA PHE A 90 -9.17 -20.51 20.33
C PHE A 90 -10.06 -21.18 21.37
N LEU A 91 -10.62 -20.41 22.32
CA LEU A 91 -11.29 -20.95 23.50
C LEU A 91 -12.76 -20.54 23.63
N GLY A 92 -13.11 -19.38 23.14
CA GLY A 92 -14.37 -18.69 23.40
C GLY A 92 -15.55 -19.22 22.57
N PRO A 93 -16.76 -18.78 22.92
CA PRO A 93 -18.00 -19.19 22.24
C PRO A 93 -18.18 -18.40 20.92
N CYS A 94 -17.20 -18.46 20.02
CA CYS A 94 -17.04 -17.61 18.85
C CYS A 94 -17.67 -18.16 17.55
N ARG A 95 -18.55 -19.15 17.64
CA ARG A 95 -19.36 -19.65 16.51
C ARG A 95 -20.82 -19.66 16.88
N PHE A 96 -21.66 -19.20 15.97
CA PHE A 96 -23.11 -19.26 16.16
C PHE A 96 -23.59 -20.71 16.30
N SER A 97 -24.46 -20.95 17.27
CA SER A 97 -25.11 -22.24 17.52
C SER A 97 -26.58 -22.19 17.17
N HIS A 98 -27.32 -21.35 17.86
CA HIS A 98 -28.78 -21.17 17.70
C HIS A 98 -29.21 -19.83 18.33
N TRP A 99 -30.46 -19.49 18.13
CA TRP A 99 -31.14 -18.39 18.84
C TRP A 99 -31.83 -18.96 20.08
N ASP A 100 -31.66 -18.32 21.24
CA ASP A 100 -32.34 -18.74 22.47
C ASP A 100 -33.83 -18.36 22.45
N ALA A 101 -34.55 -18.73 23.52
CA ALA A 101 -36.00 -18.44 23.65
C ALA A 101 -36.33 -16.93 23.64
N PHE A 102 -35.35 -16.07 23.88
CA PHE A 102 -35.48 -14.59 23.83
C PHE A 102 -35.02 -13.98 22.51
N GLY A 103 -34.62 -14.83 21.54
CA GLY A 103 -34.09 -14.39 20.25
C GLY A 103 -32.68 -13.84 20.33
N LEU A 104 -31.91 -14.16 21.37
CA LEU A 104 -30.50 -13.78 21.49
C LEU A 104 -29.58 -14.88 20.94
N PRO A 105 -28.44 -14.52 20.29
CA PRO A 105 -27.54 -15.51 19.73
C PRO A 105 -26.77 -16.25 20.83
N VAL A 106 -26.72 -17.57 20.71
CA VAL A 106 -25.93 -18.46 21.56
C VAL A 106 -24.69 -18.91 20.79
N GLY A 107 -23.52 -18.72 21.40
CA GLY A 107 -22.24 -19.11 20.83
C GLY A 107 -21.82 -20.53 21.28
N LYS A 108 -20.97 -21.14 20.46
CA LYS A 108 -20.26 -22.39 20.78
C LYS A 108 -18.79 -22.25 20.41
N PRO A 109 -17.87 -22.98 21.08
CA PRO A 109 -16.46 -22.99 20.71
C PRO A 109 -16.25 -23.70 19.37
N VAL A 110 -15.12 -23.42 18.74
CA VAL A 110 -14.65 -24.13 17.55
C VAL A 110 -14.25 -25.56 17.94
N PRO A 111 -14.74 -26.61 17.26
CA PRO A 111 -14.38 -27.98 17.59
C PRO A 111 -12.89 -28.31 17.46
N LEU A 112 -12.26 -27.75 16.40
CA LEU A 112 -10.82 -27.86 16.14
C LEU A 112 -10.27 -26.46 15.93
N PRO A 113 -9.92 -25.72 16.99
CA PRO A 113 -9.48 -24.35 16.87
C PRO A 113 -8.00 -24.29 16.43
N VAL A 114 -7.76 -23.82 15.23
CA VAL A 114 -6.42 -23.58 14.68
C VAL A 114 -6.32 -22.09 14.34
N VAL A 115 -5.69 -21.34 15.25
CA VAL A 115 -5.48 -19.89 15.10
C VAL A 115 -4.07 -19.64 14.58
N GLN A 116 -3.95 -18.92 13.50
CA GLN A 116 -2.66 -18.53 12.91
C GLN A 116 -2.44 -17.03 13.05
N ILE A 117 -1.27 -16.66 13.58
CA ILE A 117 -0.81 -15.27 13.66
C ILE A 117 0.21 -15.06 12.55
N GLY A 118 -0.18 -14.35 11.48
CA GLY A 118 0.65 -14.05 10.33
C GLY A 118 1.38 -12.74 10.48
N ALA A 119 2.68 -12.72 10.15
CA ALA A 119 3.47 -11.51 9.92
C ALA A 119 4.57 -11.77 8.88
N THR A 120 5.21 -10.71 8.39
CA THR A 120 6.28 -10.83 7.40
C THR A 120 7.61 -11.28 8.00
N SER A 121 7.80 -11.13 9.31
CA SER A 121 8.94 -11.66 10.05
C SER A 121 8.48 -12.45 11.28
N LEU A 122 9.34 -13.37 11.77
CA LEU A 122 9.08 -14.10 13.00
C LEU A 122 9.08 -13.16 14.22
N ASP A 123 9.95 -12.17 14.26
CA ASP A 123 10.06 -11.20 15.36
C ASP A 123 8.74 -10.41 15.57
N GLN A 124 8.05 -10.05 14.49
CA GLN A 124 6.73 -9.41 14.58
C GLN A 124 5.67 -10.35 15.16
N THR A 125 5.71 -11.64 14.81
CA THR A 125 4.81 -12.63 15.40
C THR A 125 5.09 -12.88 16.88
N GLU A 126 6.34 -12.75 17.34
CA GLU A 126 6.72 -12.90 18.74
C GLU A 126 6.00 -11.88 19.62
N GLN A 127 5.90 -10.61 19.19
CA GLN A 127 5.21 -9.57 19.97
C GLN A 127 3.73 -9.91 20.22
N THR A 128 3.01 -10.36 19.20
CA THR A 128 1.60 -10.78 19.37
C THR A 128 1.49 -12.06 20.22
N MET A 129 2.43 -13.00 20.05
CA MET A 129 2.47 -14.21 20.89
C MET A 129 2.79 -13.88 22.36
N ASP A 130 3.66 -12.93 22.64
CA ASP A 130 3.96 -12.49 24.00
C ASP A 130 2.74 -11.84 24.67
N MET A 131 1.95 -11.05 23.91
CA MET A 131 0.65 -10.55 24.42
C MET A 131 -0.33 -11.69 24.71
N VAL A 132 -0.44 -12.68 23.81
CA VAL A 132 -1.28 -13.88 24.05
C VAL A 132 -0.85 -14.60 25.32
N ARG A 133 0.45 -14.79 25.53
CA ARG A 133 1.00 -15.45 26.71
C ARG A 133 0.72 -14.65 27.98
N ALA A 134 0.96 -13.34 27.95
CA ALA A 134 0.71 -12.45 29.10
C ALA A 134 -0.78 -12.42 29.47
N MET A 135 -1.69 -12.46 28.50
CA MET A 135 -3.14 -12.50 28.74
C MET A 135 -3.64 -13.84 29.29
N LEU A 136 -2.92 -14.93 29.03
CA LEU A 136 -3.29 -16.28 29.47
C LEU A 136 -2.58 -16.69 30.75
N ALA A 137 -1.36 -16.24 31.00
CA ALA A 137 -0.62 -16.61 32.21
C ALA A 137 -1.37 -16.17 33.46
N GLU A 138 -1.54 -17.10 34.41
CA GLU A 138 -2.26 -16.89 35.68
C GLU A 138 -3.73 -16.43 35.50
N SER A 139 -4.27 -16.55 34.28
CA SER A 139 -5.66 -16.20 33.99
C SER A 139 -6.63 -17.34 34.37
N PRO A 140 -7.93 -17.03 34.55
CA PRO A 140 -8.95 -18.10 34.68
C PRO A 140 -8.97 -19.04 33.49
N ALA A 141 -8.65 -18.58 32.26
CA ALA A 141 -8.58 -19.42 31.07
C ALA A 141 -7.50 -20.53 31.19
N GLU A 142 -6.31 -20.20 31.68
CA GLU A 142 -5.25 -21.19 31.83
C GLU A 142 -5.70 -22.39 32.67
N VAL A 143 -6.35 -22.12 33.79
CA VAL A 143 -6.80 -23.15 34.74
C VAL A 143 -7.98 -23.94 34.17
N VAL A 144 -9.02 -23.23 33.72
CA VAL A 144 -10.29 -23.86 33.29
C VAL A 144 -10.10 -24.70 32.02
N TYR A 145 -9.26 -24.28 31.09
CA TYR A 145 -9.03 -24.98 29.81
C TYR A 145 -7.78 -25.88 29.85
N GLY A 146 -6.95 -25.80 30.89
CA GLY A 146 -5.75 -26.64 31.04
C GLY A 146 -4.75 -26.37 29.91
N LEU A 147 -4.24 -25.14 29.83
CA LEU A 147 -3.40 -24.69 28.70
C LEU A 147 -1.91 -24.95 28.95
N ASP A 148 -1.22 -25.39 27.91
CA ASP A 148 0.23 -25.36 27.77
C ASP A 148 0.60 -24.09 27.00
N ILE A 149 1.21 -23.12 27.71
CA ILE A 149 1.50 -21.77 27.22
C ILE A 149 3.00 -21.68 26.87
N GLY A 150 3.38 -22.25 25.73
CA GLY A 150 4.75 -22.22 25.22
C GLY A 150 5.11 -20.91 24.50
N LYS A 151 6.41 -20.70 24.25
CA LYS A 151 6.91 -19.48 23.56
C LYS A 151 6.34 -19.32 22.15
N THR A 152 6.26 -20.42 21.39
CA THR A 152 5.87 -20.43 19.98
C THR A 152 4.54 -21.11 19.70
N ILE A 153 3.91 -21.69 20.70
CA ILE A 153 2.64 -22.40 20.59
C ILE A 153 1.89 -22.33 21.91
N VAL A 154 0.58 -22.07 21.82
CA VAL A 154 -0.36 -22.29 22.91
C VAL A 154 -1.29 -23.43 22.51
N GLN A 155 -1.46 -24.43 23.38
CA GLN A 155 -2.25 -25.64 23.13
C GLN A 155 -2.87 -26.21 24.40
N PHE A 156 -3.69 -27.25 24.28
CA PHE A 156 -4.27 -27.91 25.42
C PHE A 156 -3.30 -28.94 26.04
N LYS A 157 -3.07 -28.92 27.36
CA LYS A 157 -2.25 -29.90 28.08
C LYS A 157 -2.80 -31.35 27.94
N SER A 158 -4.12 -31.46 27.75
CA SER A 158 -4.78 -32.75 27.56
C SER A 158 -4.47 -33.46 26.25
N GLY A 159 -3.75 -32.84 25.33
CA GLY A 159 -3.56 -33.35 23.97
C GLY A 159 -4.77 -33.19 23.06
N LYS A 160 -5.85 -32.55 23.51
CA LYS A 160 -6.95 -32.14 22.62
C LYS A 160 -6.41 -31.33 21.46
N PRO A 161 -6.80 -31.61 20.19
CA PRO A 161 -6.30 -30.87 19.06
C PRO A 161 -6.79 -29.43 19.06
N GLY A 162 -5.89 -28.52 18.69
CA GLY A 162 -6.11 -27.07 18.63
C GLY A 162 -4.89 -26.31 19.10
N SER A 163 -4.66 -25.13 18.53
CA SER A 163 -3.51 -24.29 18.91
C SER A 163 -3.60 -22.86 18.41
N ILE A 164 -2.85 -21.97 19.06
CA ILE A 164 -2.44 -20.65 18.52
C ILE A 164 -0.97 -20.77 18.10
N ARG A 165 -0.64 -20.39 16.87
CA ARG A 165 0.72 -20.52 16.31
C ARG A 165 1.09 -19.32 15.44
N PRO A 166 2.35 -18.85 15.50
CA PRO A 166 2.90 -17.89 14.54
C PRO A 166 3.09 -18.54 13.17
N LYS A 167 2.99 -17.70 12.13
CA LYS A 167 3.28 -18.03 10.74
C LYS A 167 3.98 -16.84 10.06
N ALA A 168 5.08 -17.09 9.36
CA ALA A 168 5.80 -16.06 8.62
C ALA A 168 5.94 -16.44 7.14
N THR A 169 6.30 -15.44 6.31
CA THR A 169 6.44 -15.56 4.84
C THR A 169 7.48 -16.59 4.40
N ALA A 170 8.50 -16.86 5.20
CA ALA A 170 9.66 -17.69 4.85
C ALA A 170 9.35 -19.20 4.63
N GLY A 171 8.10 -19.63 4.67
CA GLY A 171 7.75 -21.05 4.54
C GLY A 171 6.90 -21.35 3.29
N ARG A 172 7.48 -21.88 2.22
CA ARG A 172 6.77 -22.51 1.09
C ARG A 172 5.78 -23.62 1.50
N THR A 173 5.79 -24.04 2.78
CA THR A 173 4.97 -25.11 3.37
C THR A 173 3.62 -24.62 3.92
N ASN A 174 3.19 -23.40 3.60
CA ASN A 174 1.92 -22.84 4.14
C ASN A 174 0.67 -23.32 3.37
N GLU A 175 0.83 -24.00 2.24
CA GLU A 175 -0.29 -24.60 1.50
C GLU A 175 -0.78 -25.87 2.21
N GLY A 176 -2.11 -26.05 2.24
CA GLY A 176 -2.75 -27.26 2.84
C GLY A 176 -3.22 -27.09 4.28
N ASN A 177 -2.86 -26.05 4.99
CA ASN A 177 -3.41 -25.77 6.32
C ASN A 177 -4.91 -25.42 6.25
N ARG A 178 -5.63 -25.73 7.33
CA ARG A 178 -7.06 -25.39 7.50
C ARG A 178 -7.25 -24.61 8.78
N PRO A 179 -6.83 -23.34 8.83
CA PRO A 179 -7.03 -22.52 10.01
C PRO A 179 -8.53 -22.24 10.22
N SER A 180 -8.94 -22.20 11.47
CA SER A 180 -10.26 -21.70 11.84
C SER A 180 -10.28 -20.17 11.91
N PHE A 181 -9.11 -19.55 12.11
CA PHE A 181 -8.95 -18.12 12.20
C PHE A 181 -7.52 -17.68 11.84
N CYS A 182 -7.38 -16.58 11.11
CA CYS A 182 -6.09 -15.93 10.84
C CYS A 182 -6.08 -14.50 11.35
N LEU A 183 -5.00 -14.14 12.01
CA LEU A 183 -4.66 -12.77 12.38
C LEU A 183 -3.49 -12.30 11.52
N MET A 184 -3.56 -11.10 10.96
CA MET A 184 -2.52 -10.51 10.14
C MET A 184 -2.16 -9.15 10.73
N ASP A 185 -0.99 -9.08 11.35
CA ASP A 185 -0.56 -7.87 12.05
C ASP A 185 0.32 -7.00 11.14
N GLU A 186 0.16 -5.68 11.27
CA GLU A 186 0.92 -4.64 10.58
C GLU A 186 0.99 -4.81 9.05
N CYS A 187 -0.17 -5.01 8.41
CA CYS A 187 -0.27 -5.30 6.97
C CYS A 187 0.30 -4.19 6.07
N HIS A 188 0.57 -2.98 6.57
CA HIS A 188 1.28 -1.93 5.85
C HIS A 188 2.76 -2.26 5.61
N HIS A 189 3.33 -3.21 6.35
CA HIS A 189 4.68 -3.75 6.12
C HIS A 189 4.70 -4.97 5.20
N TRP A 190 3.54 -5.49 4.79
CA TRP A 190 3.45 -6.64 3.90
C TRP A 190 3.52 -6.18 2.45
N VAL A 191 4.73 -6.04 1.93
CA VAL A 191 5.04 -5.53 0.59
C VAL A 191 5.63 -6.61 -0.30
N SER A 192 5.68 -6.37 -1.62
CA SER A 192 6.19 -7.36 -2.59
C SER A 192 7.62 -7.79 -2.31
N SER A 193 8.48 -6.89 -1.81
CA SER A 193 9.89 -7.20 -1.53
C SER A 193 10.10 -8.24 -0.42
N ASN A 194 9.12 -8.44 0.47
CA ASN A 194 9.18 -9.44 1.54
C ASN A 194 8.17 -10.59 1.37
N GLY A 195 7.51 -10.69 0.21
CA GLY A 195 6.56 -11.75 -0.10
C GLY A 195 5.20 -11.61 0.60
N GLY A 196 4.90 -10.40 1.11
CA GLY A 196 3.66 -10.11 1.84
C GLY A 196 2.38 -10.38 1.05
N PRO A 197 2.23 -9.89 -0.19
CA PRO A 197 1.03 -10.13 -1.01
C PRO A 197 0.79 -11.61 -1.31
N GLU A 198 1.81 -12.38 -1.65
CA GLU A 198 1.71 -13.83 -1.90
C GLU A 198 1.31 -14.59 -0.64
N PHE A 199 1.86 -14.17 0.52
CA PHE A 199 1.51 -14.76 1.81
C PHE A 199 0.06 -14.45 2.19
N PHE A 200 -0.40 -13.22 2.00
CA PHE A 200 -1.79 -12.82 2.19
C PHE A 200 -2.74 -13.68 1.35
N GLN A 201 -2.46 -13.85 0.06
CA GLN A 201 -3.28 -14.69 -0.82
C GLN A 201 -3.30 -16.16 -0.36
N THR A 202 -2.18 -16.66 0.17
CA THR A 202 -2.11 -18.04 0.70
C THR A 202 -2.97 -18.19 1.96
N LEU A 203 -2.89 -17.26 2.92
CA LEU A 203 -3.72 -17.28 4.12
C LEU A 203 -5.21 -17.15 3.75
N LYS A 204 -5.55 -16.25 2.84
CA LYS A 204 -6.92 -16.04 2.35
C LYS A 204 -7.48 -17.33 1.74
N ARG A 205 -6.77 -17.96 0.79
CA ARG A 205 -7.19 -19.25 0.20
C ARG A 205 -7.37 -20.36 1.23
N ASN A 206 -6.54 -20.41 2.27
CA ASN A 206 -6.66 -21.41 3.33
C ASN A 206 -7.91 -21.20 4.19
N ILE A 207 -8.29 -19.95 4.46
CA ILE A 207 -9.55 -19.60 5.16
C ILE A 207 -10.76 -19.91 4.28
N GLU A 208 -10.72 -19.58 3.00
CA GLU A 208 -11.82 -19.79 2.06
C GLU A 208 -12.26 -21.25 1.93
N LYS A 209 -11.35 -22.20 2.14
CA LYS A 209 -11.67 -23.64 2.17
C LYS A 209 -12.64 -24.04 3.29
N THR A 210 -12.75 -23.21 4.34
CA THR A 210 -13.48 -23.54 5.58
C THR A 210 -14.48 -22.45 5.98
N THR A 211 -14.86 -21.56 5.08
CA THR A 211 -15.83 -20.46 5.34
C THR A 211 -17.20 -20.98 5.79
N LYS A 212 -17.68 -22.12 5.26
CA LYS A 212 -18.93 -22.75 5.71
C LYS A 212 -18.87 -23.19 7.19
N ALA A 213 -17.67 -23.45 7.72
CA ALA A 213 -17.44 -23.71 9.14
C ALA A 213 -17.25 -22.41 9.97
N GLY A 214 -17.40 -21.24 9.33
CA GLY A 214 -17.29 -19.93 9.97
C GLY A 214 -15.86 -19.41 10.11
N SER A 215 -14.90 -19.95 9.34
CA SER A 215 -13.52 -19.46 9.36
C SER A 215 -13.43 -18.05 8.78
N ARG A 216 -12.63 -17.18 9.42
CA ARG A 216 -12.47 -15.76 9.07
C ARG A 216 -11.06 -15.26 9.36
N TRP A 217 -10.76 -14.03 8.98
CA TRP A 217 -9.52 -13.36 9.33
C TRP A 217 -9.75 -11.91 9.80
N VAL A 218 -8.79 -11.42 10.59
CA VAL A 218 -8.68 -10.01 10.97
C VAL A 218 -7.29 -9.53 10.64
N SER A 219 -7.20 -8.33 10.12
CA SER A 219 -5.92 -7.63 9.95
C SER A 219 -5.86 -6.34 10.74
N THR A 220 -4.65 -5.95 11.13
CA THR A 220 -4.37 -4.62 11.67
C THR A 220 -3.35 -3.91 10.82
N THR A 221 -3.43 -2.59 10.82
CA THR A 221 -2.52 -1.75 10.06
C THR A 221 -2.46 -0.32 10.62
N ASN A 222 -1.37 0.38 10.35
CA ASN A 222 -1.34 1.84 10.26
C ASN A 222 -1.71 2.26 8.82
N ALA A 223 -1.76 3.56 8.56
CA ALA A 223 -1.87 4.06 7.20
C ALA A 223 -0.69 3.57 6.35
N TYR A 224 -1.01 3.14 5.15
CA TYR A 224 0.00 2.67 4.20
C TYR A 224 0.60 3.83 3.38
N ASN A 225 1.73 3.56 2.76
CA ASN A 225 2.29 4.42 1.74
C ASN A 225 1.75 3.96 0.37
N PRO A 226 1.03 4.81 -0.40
CA PRO A 226 0.52 4.45 -1.72
C PRO A 226 1.60 3.98 -2.69
N SER A 227 2.85 4.36 -2.44
CA SER A 227 3.97 3.96 -3.27
C SER A 227 4.55 2.57 -2.95
N GLU A 228 4.03 1.81 -1.97
CA GLU A 228 4.58 0.51 -1.53
C GLU A 228 3.77 -0.72 -1.96
N ASP A 229 2.58 -0.57 -2.55
CA ASP A 229 1.67 -1.67 -2.95
C ASP A 229 1.50 -2.72 -1.84
N SER A 230 1.32 -2.24 -0.61
CA SER A 230 1.23 -3.10 0.55
C SER A 230 -0.11 -3.85 0.62
N VAL A 231 -0.15 -4.94 1.39
CA VAL A 231 -1.40 -5.67 1.66
C VAL A 231 -2.45 -4.76 2.31
N ALA A 232 -2.04 -3.79 3.13
CA ALA A 232 -2.96 -2.80 3.69
C ALA A 232 -3.66 -1.96 2.61
N GLN A 233 -2.94 -1.57 1.55
CA GLN A 233 -3.50 -0.89 0.38
C GLN A 233 -4.42 -1.81 -0.42
N ILE A 234 -3.96 -3.02 -0.75
CA ILE A 234 -4.74 -4.03 -1.47
C ILE A 234 -6.09 -4.30 -0.78
N ILE A 235 -6.11 -4.37 0.55
CA ILE A 235 -7.34 -4.57 1.33
C ILE A 235 -8.22 -3.33 1.26
N HIS A 236 -7.66 -2.14 1.52
CA HIS A 236 -8.41 -0.87 1.56
C HIS A 236 -9.09 -0.56 0.21
N GLU A 237 -8.38 -0.76 -0.89
CA GLU A 237 -8.85 -0.49 -2.25
C GLU A 237 -9.70 -1.63 -2.85
N SER A 238 -9.93 -2.71 -2.09
CA SER A 238 -10.65 -3.88 -2.60
C SER A 238 -12.16 -3.62 -2.71
N GLU A 239 -12.79 -4.20 -3.75
CA GLU A 239 -14.25 -4.26 -3.90
C GLU A 239 -14.94 -4.87 -2.67
N MET A 240 -14.29 -5.78 -1.95
CA MET A 240 -14.85 -6.41 -0.76
C MET A 240 -15.07 -5.41 0.38
N VAL A 241 -14.20 -4.41 0.50
CA VAL A 241 -14.36 -3.28 1.43
C VAL A 241 -15.38 -2.30 0.88
N ALA A 242 -15.30 -1.91 -0.40
CA ALA A 242 -16.20 -0.97 -1.03
C ALA A 242 -17.68 -1.42 -0.99
N GLN A 243 -17.94 -2.72 -1.14
CA GLN A 243 -19.26 -3.32 -1.08
C GLN A 243 -19.71 -3.69 0.35
N GLY A 244 -18.85 -3.48 1.37
CA GLY A 244 -19.17 -3.75 2.76
C GLY A 244 -19.21 -5.24 3.14
N TYR A 245 -18.57 -6.14 2.36
CA TYR A 245 -18.41 -7.55 2.73
C TYR A 245 -17.29 -7.78 3.75
N TRP A 246 -16.28 -6.92 3.74
CA TRP A 246 -15.23 -6.85 4.77
C TRP A 246 -15.43 -5.60 5.61
N LEU A 247 -15.39 -5.76 6.91
CA LEU A 247 -15.43 -4.63 7.84
C LEU A 247 -14.10 -3.88 7.78
N TYR A 248 -14.16 -2.58 7.48
CA TYR A 248 -12.99 -1.71 7.53
C TYR A 248 -13.24 -0.60 8.54
N ASP A 249 -12.58 -0.69 9.69
CA ASP A 249 -12.73 0.25 10.80
C ASP A 249 -11.47 1.11 10.93
N CYS A 250 -11.62 2.42 10.74
CA CYS A 250 -10.53 3.38 10.70
C CYS A 250 -10.83 4.59 11.60
N LEU A 251 -9.80 5.04 12.32
CA LEU A 251 -9.73 6.39 12.88
C LEU A 251 -8.54 7.11 12.25
N GLU A 252 -8.76 8.34 11.86
CA GLU A 252 -7.80 9.17 11.14
C GLU A 252 -7.88 10.59 11.67
N GLY A 253 -6.75 11.21 11.97
CA GLY A 253 -6.69 12.60 12.40
C GLY A 253 -6.61 13.51 11.18
N GLY A 254 -7.58 14.42 11.03
CA GLY A 254 -7.65 15.35 9.89
C GLY A 254 -6.66 16.51 10.05
N ILE A 255 -5.53 16.46 9.33
CA ILE A 255 -4.57 17.57 9.31
C ILE A 255 -3.94 17.70 7.91
N ASP A 256 -3.86 18.95 7.43
CA ASP A 256 -3.17 19.25 6.17
C ASP A 256 -1.66 19.42 6.38
N PRO A 257 -0.82 19.22 5.33
CA PRO A 257 0.62 19.36 5.43
C PRO A 257 1.09 20.70 6.02
N GLU A 258 0.43 21.80 5.70
CA GLU A 258 0.74 23.13 6.23
C GLU A 258 0.45 23.26 7.73
N GLY A 259 -0.44 22.43 8.25
CA GLY A 259 -0.85 22.44 9.66
C GLY A 259 0.08 21.69 10.61
N ILE A 260 0.99 20.83 10.08
CA ILE A 260 1.81 19.90 10.90
C ILE A 260 2.75 20.61 11.89
N ARG A 261 2.94 21.92 11.78
CA ARG A 261 3.74 22.72 12.73
C ARG A 261 2.90 23.71 13.55
N ILE A 262 1.58 23.58 13.52
CA ILE A 262 0.64 24.40 14.26
C ILE A 262 0.11 23.57 15.43
N GLU A 263 0.47 23.94 16.65
CA GLU A 263 0.27 23.15 17.87
C GLU A 263 -1.17 22.66 18.06
N HIS A 264 -2.15 23.55 17.95
CA HIS A 264 -3.55 23.18 18.19
C HIS A 264 -4.11 22.26 17.11
N LEU A 265 -3.64 22.36 15.85
CA LEU A 265 -4.05 21.46 14.77
C LEU A 265 -3.44 20.06 14.96
N VAL A 266 -2.14 20.00 15.27
CA VAL A 266 -1.45 18.73 15.58
C VAL A 266 -2.13 18.03 16.76
N ARG A 267 -2.39 18.76 17.84
CA ARG A 267 -3.05 18.21 19.03
C ARG A 267 -4.45 17.69 18.72
N GLN A 268 -5.24 18.45 17.96
CA GLN A 268 -6.58 18.05 17.56
C GLN A 268 -6.55 16.77 16.71
N ALA A 269 -5.69 16.71 15.70
CA ALA A 269 -5.54 15.54 14.82
C ALA A 269 -5.07 14.29 15.61
N LEU A 270 -4.19 14.43 16.59
CA LEU A 270 -3.81 13.33 17.47
C LEU A 270 -4.99 12.84 18.31
N ILE A 271 -5.80 13.74 18.89
CA ILE A 271 -7.00 13.35 19.65
C ILE A 271 -7.96 12.55 18.76
N GLU A 272 -8.17 12.97 17.52
CA GLU A 272 -9.02 12.26 16.56
C GLU A 272 -8.45 10.90 16.18
N ALA A 273 -7.14 10.80 15.90
CA ALA A 273 -6.48 9.55 15.49
C ALA A 273 -6.41 8.51 16.62
N TYR A 274 -6.26 8.97 17.88
CA TYR A 274 -6.13 8.08 19.03
C TYR A 274 -7.47 7.78 19.72
N GLY A 275 -8.50 8.61 19.49
CA GLY A 275 -9.84 8.37 20.02
C GLY A 275 -9.85 8.11 21.52
N ASP A 276 -10.29 6.92 21.94
CA ASP A 276 -10.40 6.52 23.35
C ASP A 276 -9.14 5.87 23.95
N ALA A 277 -8.01 5.87 23.24
CA ALA A 277 -6.72 5.34 23.71
C ALA A 277 -6.10 6.26 24.78
N SER A 278 -6.64 6.25 26.00
CA SER A 278 -6.27 7.14 27.10
C SER A 278 -4.83 7.00 27.61
N TRP A 279 -4.13 5.94 27.23
CA TRP A 279 -2.71 5.70 27.54
C TRP A 279 -1.75 6.43 26.61
N ALA A 280 -2.24 7.04 25.51
CA ALA A 280 -1.41 7.79 24.59
C ALA A 280 -1.02 9.16 25.18
N ASP A 281 0.29 9.47 25.20
CA ASP A 281 0.79 10.79 25.62
C ASP A 281 0.65 11.80 24.47
N ILE A 282 -0.57 12.32 24.30
CA ILE A 282 -0.89 13.29 23.24
C ILE A 282 -0.03 14.55 23.34
N ASP A 283 0.26 15.04 24.56
CA ASP A 283 1.05 16.26 24.73
C ASP A 283 2.54 16.02 24.42
N GLY A 284 3.08 14.84 24.77
CA GLY A 284 4.42 14.42 24.40
C GLY A 284 4.57 14.24 22.89
N LEU A 285 3.61 13.57 22.24
CA LEU A 285 3.58 13.41 20.79
C LEU A 285 3.48 14.76 20.07
N THR A 286 2.62 15.67 20.56
CA THR A 286 2.50 17.02 20.01
C THR A 286 3.84 17.75 20.05
N ARG A 287 4.53 17.77 21.20
CA ARG A 287 5.87 18.39 21.31
C ARG A 287 6.87 17.75 20.35
N THR A 288 6.87 16.43 20.22
CA THR A 288 7.76 15.72 19.31
C THR A 288 7.51 16.14 17.86
N ILE A 289 6.28 16.12 17.40
CA ILE A 289 5.92 16.50 16.02
C ILE A 289 6.29 17.96 15.72
N LEU A 290 6.06 18.87 16.66
CA LEU A 290 6.37 20.29 16.47
C LEU A 290 7.87 20.58 16.35
N HIS A 291 8.72 19.84 17.05
CA HIS A 291 10.13 20.20 17.23
C HIS A 291 11.12 19.22 16.57
N ASP A 292 10.77 17.98 16.35
CA ASP A 292 11.63 17.03 15.65
C ASP A 292 11.69 17.38 14.15
N ARG A 293 12.91 17.57 13.64
CA ARG A 293 13.24 17.84 12.24
C ARG A 293 14.00 16.69 11.58
N THR A 294 14.25 15.63 12.34
CA THR A 294 15.00 14.46 11.86
C THR A 294 14.08 13.41 11.24
N THR A 295 12.82 13.38 11.67
CA THR A 295 11.80 12.46 11.14
C THR A 295 11.02 13.14 10.02
N PRO A 296 10.90 12.50 8.84
CA PRO A 296 10.07 13.00 7.74
C PRO A 296 8.61 13.21 8.16
N ASP A 297 7.98 14.28 7.71
CA ASP A 297 6.59 14.60 8.04
C ASP A 297 5.62 13.48 7.62
N SER A 298 5.87 12.81 6.49
CA SER A 298 5.12 11.63 6.04
C SER A 298 5.06 10.49 7.08
N THR A 299 6.10 10.35 7.91
CA THR A 299 6.10 9.39 9.01
C THR A 299 5.06 9.76 10.07
N TYR A 300 4.95 11.04 10.40
CA TYR A 300 3.93 11.51 11.35
C TYR A 300 2.53 11.34 10.79
N PHE A 301 2.30 11.68 9.52
CA PHE A 301 1.02 11.46 8.86
C PHE A 301 0.61 10.00 8.93
N ARG A 302 1.47 9.08 8.54
CA ARG A 302 1.16 7.65 8.46
C ARG A 302 0.98 6.98 9.82
N PHE A 303 1.91 7.21 10.74
CA PHE A 303 1.96 6.43 11.98
C PHE A 303 1.22 7.07 13.15
N PHE A 304 1.10 8.39 13.19
CA PHE A 304 0.51 9.08 14.34
C PHE A 304 -0.83 9.73 14.03
N PHE A 305 -0.99 10.35 12.87
CA PHE A 305 -2.32 10.80 12.41
C PHE A 305 -3.10 9.71 11.68
N ASN A 306 -2.46 8.59 11.37
CA ASN A 306 -3.05 7.46 10.64
C ASN A 306 -3.63 7.86 9.27
N GLN A 307 -3.10 8.93 8.66
CA GLN A 307 -3.45 9.40 7.32
C GLN A 307 -2.62 8.71 6.26
N ILE A 308 -3.26 8.37 5.14
CA ILE A 308 -2.55 7.87 3.97
C ILE A 308 -1.73 9.02 3.40
N ALA A 309 -0.42 8.89 3.41
CA ALA A 309 0.51 9.90 2.92
C ALA A 309 1.63 9.23 2.14
N GLU A 310 1.95 9.82 1.01
CA GLU A 310 3.14 9.44 0.24
C GLU A 310 4.41 9.77 1.03
N SER A 311 5.45 8.95 0.88
CA SER A 311 6.74 9.27 1.49
C SER A 311 7.31 10.53 0.82
N SER A 312 7.88 11.41 1.63
CA SER A 312 8.52 12.65 1.17
C SER A 312 9.74 12.45 0.25
N GLY A 313 10.03 11.21 -0.16
CA GLY A 313 11.05 10.86 -1.13
C GLY A 313 10.55 10.72 -2.57
N GLY A 314 9.26 10.86 -2.81
CA GLY A 314 8.71 10.88 -4.17
C GLY A 314 9.30 12.06 -4.96
N TRP A 315 9.76 11.80 -6.18
CA TRP A 315 10.27 12.85 -7.08
C TRP A 315 9.16 13.84 -7.47
N MET A 316 7.92 13.34 -7.62
CA MET A 316 6.74 14.09 -8.03
C MET A 316 5.55 13.70 -7.15
N SER A 317 4.79 14.66 -6.65
CA SER A 317 3.51 14.38 -6.01
C SER A 317 2.41 14.18 -7.06
N LYS A 318 1.38 13.43 -6.68
CA LYS A 318 0.21 13.22 -7.57
C LYS A 318 -0.45 14.56 -7.94
N SER A 319 -0.58 15.48 -6.98
CA SER A 319 -1.20 16.80 -7.22
C SER A 319 -0.41 17.66 -8.20
N GLU A 320 0.93 17.64 -8.14
CA GLU A 320 1.78 18.35 -9.09
C GLU A 320 1.68 17.76 -10.50
N TRP A 321 1.64 16.42 -10.59
CA TRP A 321 1.49 15.73 -11.87
C TRP A 321 0.11 15.98 -12.48
N ASP A 322 -0.96 15.81 -11.70
CA ASP A 322 -2.34 16.03 -12.15
C ASP A 322 -2.60 17.49 -12.57
N ALA A 323 -1.88 18.46 -12.01
CA ALA A 323 -1.97 19.87 -12.43
C ALA A 323 -1.48 20.13 -13.86
N CYS A 324 -0.69 19.21 -14.44
CA CYS A 324 -0.21 19.25 -15.83
C CYS A 324 -1.14 18.54 -16.82
N LEU A 325 -2.26 17.97 -16.32
CA LEU A 325 -3.24 17.28 -17.13
C LEU A 325 -3.95 18.27 -18.05
N VAL A 326 -4.09 17.90 -19.31
CA VAL A 326 -4.87 18.67 -20.30
C VAL A 326 -5.98 17.82 -20.87
N ASP A 327 -7.12 18.46 -21.16
CA ASP A 327 -8.20 17.85 -21.91
C ASP A 327 -7.79 17.55 -23.35
N ASP A 328 -8.46 16.61 -23.99
CA ASP A 328 -8.13 16.06 -25.30
C ASP A 328 -8.47 17.00 -26.49
N ASP A 329 -8.63 18.29 -26.22
CA ASP A 329 -9.01 19.30 -27.23
C ASP A 329 -7.88 19.60 -28.25
N ASP A 330 -6.65 19.12 -27.99
CA ASP A 330 -5.49 19.32 -28.88
C ASP A 330 -4.63 18.04 -28.94
N PRO A 331 -5.11 16.98 -29.60
CA PRO A 331 -4.42 15.69 -29.68
C PRO A 331 -3.09 15.81 -30.44
N ILE A 332 -2.22 14.83 -30.24
CA ILE A 332 -0.99 14.67 -31.03
C ILE A 332 -1.39 14.14 -32.41
N LEU A 333 -1.03 14.85 -33.47
CA LEU A 333 -1.42 14.49 -34.84
C LEU A 333 -0.23 13.98 -35.67
N PRO A 334 -0.46 13.13 -36.67
CA PRO A 334 0.56 12.78 -37.66
C PRO A 334 1.18 14.03 -38.30
N GLY A 335 2.51 14.07 -38.36
CA GLY A 335 3.28 15.22 -38.86
C GLY A 335 3.57 16.32 -37.83
N ASP A 336 3.13 16.19 -36.59
CA ASP A 336 3.57 17.08 -35.51
C ASP A 336 5.08 16.98 -35.32
N GLN A 337 5.71 18.13 -34.99
CA GLN A 337 7.13 18.16 -34.65
C GLN A 337 7.27 17.66 -33.20
N ILE A 338 8.02 16.58 -33.02
CA ILE A 338 8.26 15.96 -31.72
C ILE A 338 9.74 15.73 -31.47
N ALA A 339 10.09 15.64 -30.22
CA ALA A 339 11.33 15.01 -29.75
C ALA A 339 10.99 13.70 -29.04
N ILE A 340 11.93 12.76 -29.02
CA ILE A 340 11.72 11.43 -28.45
C ILE A 340 12.76 11.15 -27.36
N GLY A 341 12.35 10.49 -26.28
CA GLY A 341 13.20 9.87 -25.29
C GLY A 341 12.99 8.36 -25.28
N PHE A 342 14.10 7.62 -25.32
CA PHE A 342 14.16 6.17 -25.29
C PHE A 342 15.03 5.70 -24.12
N ASP A 343 14.49 4.81 -23.30
CA ASP A 343 15.21 4.08 -22.26
C ASP A 343 14.79 2.62 -22.31
N GLY A 344 15.76 1.69 -22.31
CA GLY A 344 15.46 0.31 -22.56
C GLY A 344 16.30 -0.69 -21.76
N SER A 345 15.61 -1.73 -21.29
CA SER A 345 16.20 -2.94 -20.72
C SER A 345 15.82 -4.13 -21.60
N ILE A 346 16.65 -5.16 -21.66
CA ILE A 346 16.30 -6.40 -22.37
C ILE A 346 15.62 -7.38 -21.43
N ARG A 347 15.95 -7.39 -20.15
CA ARG A 347 15.47 -8.35 -19.15
C ARG A 347 15.02 -7.65 -17.87
N GLY A 348 13.88 -8.06 -17.38
CA GLY A 348 13.44 -7.73 -16.00
C GLY A 348 12.91 -6.31 -15.78
N ASP A 349 13.32 -5.34 -16.56
CA ASP A 349 12.82 -3.96 -16.55
C ASP A 349 11.93 -3.65 -17.76
N SER A 350 11.34 -2.46 -17.84
CA SER A 350 10.57 -2.04 -18.99
C SER A 350 11.45 -1.32 -20.03
N THR A 351 10.98 -1.29 -21.27
CA THR A 351 11.51 -0.42 -22.33
C THR A 351 10.42 0.55 -22.72
N GLY A 352 10.76 1.81 -22.91
CA GLY A 352 9.81 2.86 -23.21
C GLY A 352 10.23 3.77 -24.32
N LEU A 353 9.23 4.32 -25.02
CA LEU A 353 9.38 5.34 -26.05
C LEU A 353 8.36 6.44 -25.78
N VAL A 354 8.83 7.62 -25.40
CA VAL A 354 7.99 8.78 -25.05
C VAL A 354 8.30 9.93 -25.98
N GLY A 355 7.24 10.57 -26.51
CA GLY A 355 7.32 11.76 -27.33
C GLY A 355 7.08 13.03 -26.51
N ALA A 356 7.73 14.13 -26.89
CA ALA A 356 7.43 15.49 -26.42
C ALA A 356 7.18 16.40 -27.61
N ARG A 357 5.98 16.97 -27.73
CA ARG A 357 5.66 17.88 -28.82
C ARG A 357 6.43 19.18 -28.68
N LEU A 358 7.08 19.63 -29.76
CA LEU A 358 8.00 20.77 -29.69
C LEU A 358 7.30 22.08 -29.29
N ARG A 359 6.11 22.34 -29.80
CA ARG A 359 5.42 23.64 -29.65
C ARG A 359 4.98 23.97 -28.23
N ASP A 360 4.64 22.95 -27.41
CA ASP A 360 3.97 23.13 -26.11
C ASP A 360 4.37 22.15 -25.00
N ALA A 361 5.41 21.34 -25.22
CA ALA A 361 5.91 20.35 -24.25
C ALA A 361 4.86 19.31 -23.82
N LYS A 362 3.87 18.99 -24.66
CA LYS A 362 2.94 17.89 -24.38
C LYS A 362 3.67 16.56 -24.52
N VAL A 363 3.79 15.83 -23.41
CA VAL A 363 4.41 14.50 -23.36
C VAL A 363 3.35 13.41 -23.51
N PHE A 364 3.69 12.36 -24.26
CA PHE A 364 2.79 11.24 -24.55
C PHE A 364 3.59 9.95 -24.76
N VAL A 365 2.97 8.81 -24.42
CA VAL A 365 3.58 7.51 -24.65
C VAL A 365 3.42 7.13 -26.13
N ILE A 366 4.54 6.84 -26.80
CA ILE A 366 4.52 6.27 -28.14
C ILE A 366 4.32 4.77 -28.03
N ASP A 367 5.15 4.09 -27.21
CA ASP A 367 4.98 2.68 -26.89
C ASP A 367 5.71 2.30 -25.60
N VAL A 368 5.34 1.15 -24.99
CA VAL A 368 5.98 0.61 -23.80
C VAL A 368 5.88 -0.91 -23.72
N TRP A 369 7.01 -1.55 -23.45
CA TRP A 369 7.16 -3.00 -23.29
C TRP A 369 7.45 -3.32 -21.84
N GLU A 370 6.50 -3.94 -21.17
CA GLU A 370 6.62 -4.38 -19.79
C GLU A 370 6.48 -5.90 -19.70
N ARG A 371 7.25 -6.52 -18.83
CA ARG A 371 7.11 -7.96 -18.56
C ARG A 371 5.70 -8.25 -18.03
N PRO A 372 4.91 -9.12 -18.68
CA PRO A 372 3.63 -9.56 -18.17
C PRO A 372 3.77 -10.23 -16.80
N GLU A 373 2.78 -10.08 -15.91
CA GLU A 373 2.81 -10.66 -14.56
C GLU A 373 3.01 -12.18 -14.54
N ASN A 374 2.51 -12.89 -15.56
CA ASN A 374 2.60 -14.34 -15.70
C ASN A 374 3.74 -14.80 -16.61
N ALA A 375 4.68 -13.92 -16.99
CA ALA A 375 5.79 -14.29 -17.87
C ALA A 375 6.81 -15.17 -17.14
N HIS A 376 7.38 -16.15 -17.87
CA HIS A 376 8.48 -16.98 -17.38
C HIS A 376 9.73 -16.15 -17.07
N ASP A 377 10.64 -16.69 -16.24
CA ASP A 377 11.84 -15.97 -15.79
C ASP A 377 12.84 -15.65 -16.91
N ASP A 378 12.74 -16.34 -18.04
CA ASP A 378 13.51 -16.12 -19.27
C ASP A 378 12.86 -15.13 -20.25
N TRP A 379 11.81 -14.42 -19.84
CA TRP A 379 11.15 -13.43 -20.68
C TRP A 379 12.10 -12.29 -21.05
N GLU A 380 12.17 -12.00 -22.35
CA GLU A 380 12.92 -10.90 -22.93
C GLU A 380 12.01 -10.01 -23.76
N ILE A 381 12.36 -8.74 -23.87
CA ILE A 381 11.67 -7.80 -24.74
C ILE A 381 11.93 -8.17 -26.20
N ASP A 382 10.89 -8.15 -27.00
CA ASP A 382 11.01 -8.32 -28.46
C ASP A 382 11.65 -7.07 -29.09
N VAL A 383 12.96 -7.15 -29.33
CA VAL A 383 13.74 -6.06 -29.93
C VAL A 383 13.17 -5.63 -31.29
N LEU A 384 12.66 -6.57 -32.09
CA LEU A 384 12.08 -6.22 -33.40
C LEU A 384 10.81 -5.38 -33.27
N SER A 385 9.99 -5.62 -32.25
CA SER A 385 8.83 -4.79 -31.99
C SER A 385 9.20 -3.38 -31.58
N VAL A 386 10.29 -3.20 -30.81
CA VAL A 386 10.83 -1.88 -30.45
C VAL A 386 11.35 -1.15 -31.70
N GLU A 387 12.12 -1.82 -32.54
CA GLU A 387 12.61 -1.25 -33.81
C GLU A 387 11.45 -0.83 -34.72
N ALA A 388 10.42 -1.64 -34.83
CA ALA A 388 9.22 -1.31 -35.59
C ALA A 388 8.50 -0.06 -35.05
N ALA A 389 8.40 0.10 -33.73
CA ALA A 389 7.78 1.27 -33.12
C ALA A 389 8.60 2.55 -33.34
N VAL A 390 9.94 2.47 -33.27
CA VAL A 390 10.81 3.60 -33.62
C VAL A 390 10.62 3.99 -35.08
N ALA A 391 10.64 3.03 -35.99
CA ALA A 391 10.41 3.30 -37.42
C ALA A 391 9.02 3.91 -37.69
N GLU A 392 7.99 3.42 -37.00
CA GLU A 392 6.63 3.99 -37.07
C GLU A 392 6.57 5.42 -36.56
N ALA A 393 7.28 5.73 -35.45
CA ALA A 393 7.34 7.09 -34.91
C ALA A 393 7.97 8.08 -35.92
N PHE A 394 9.08 7.70 -36.57
CA PHE A 394 9.71 8.54 -37.60
C PHE A 394 8.84 8.67 -38.87
N ARG A 395 8.02 7.67 -39.19
CA ARG A 395 7.08 7.73 -40.32
C ARG A 395 5.86 8.60 -40.01
N THR A 396 5.36 8.52 -38.80
CA THR A 396 4.11 9.19 -38.37
C THR A 396 4.34 10.64 -38.02
N TYR A 397 5.41 10.92 -37.31
CA TYR A 397 5.71 12.25 -36.79
C TYR A 397 6.93 12.85 -37.48
N ARG A 398 7.06 14.16 -37.33
CA ARG A 398 8.28 14.82 -37.67
C ARG A 398 9.21 14.82 -36.46
N VAL A 399 10.03 13.76 -36.33
CA VAL A 399 11.01 13.65 -35.26
C VAL A 399 12.16 14.62 -35.54
N GLU A 400 12.36 15.59 -34.66
CA GLU A 400 13.43 16.58 -34.79
C GLU A 400 14.65 16.23 -33.94
N TRP A 401 14.48 15.39 -32.89
CA TRP A 401 15.52 14.97 -31.98
C TRP A 401 15.13 13.73 -31.21
N MET A 402 16.03 12.77 -31.07
CA MET A 402 15.81 11.57 -30.28
C MET A 402 16.99 11.30 -29.38
N TYR A 403 16.76 11.24 -28.06
CA TYR A 403 17.74 10.81 -27.08
C TYR A 403 17.50 9.36 -26.70
N CYS A 404 18.58 8.55 -26.71
CA CYS A 404 18.55 7.13 -26.40
C CYS A 404 19.57 6.80 -25.31
N ASP A 405 19.16 6.10 -24.24
CA ASP A 405 20.11 5.53 -23.28
C ASP A 405 20.78 4.27 -23.85
N PRO A 406 22.14 4.26 -23.99
CA PRO A 406 22.83 3.25 -24.76
C PRO A 406 22.92 1.84 -24.13
N PRO A 407 22.92 1.62 -22.79
CA PRO A 407 23.11 0.30 -22.21
C PRO A 407 22.21 -0.75 -22.84
N TYR A 408 22.81 -1.83 -23.36
CA TYR A 408 22.19 -2.95 -24.07
C TYR A 408 21.61 -2.63 -25.47
N TRP A 409 21.54 -1.35 -25.90
CA TRP A 409 20.89 -0.93 -27.15
C TRP A 409 21.83 -0.26 -28.15
N GLN A 410 23.15 -0.23 -27.90
CA GLN A 410 24.11 0.47 -28.74
C GLN A 410 24.01 0.09 -30.23
N GLU A 411 23.86 -1.21 -30.53
CA GLU A 411 23.75 -1.67 -31.92
C GLU A 411 22.47 -1.19 -32.60
N ALA A 412 21.33 -1.20 -31.90
CA ALA A 412 20.05 -0.70 -32.41
C ALA A 412 20.11 0.81 -32.62
N ILE A 413 20.64 1.57 -31.65
CA ILE A 413 20.81 3.02 -31.73
C ILE A 413 21.71 3.38 -32.94
N GLY A 414 22.81 2.64 -33.14
CA GLY A 414 23.66 2.83 -34.30
C GLY A 414 22.94 2.58 -35.63
N ARG A 415 22.07 1.55 -35.72
CA ARG A 415 21.25 1.32 -36.90
C ARG A 415 20.24 2.44 -37.11
N TRP A 416 19.56 2.91 -36.06
CA TRP A 416 18.62 4.04 -36.13
C TRP A 416 19.30 5.33 -36.60
N ALA A 417 20.52 5.63 -36.13
CA ALA A 417 21.28 6.79 -36.57
C ALA A 417 21.63 6.70 -38.06
N ILE A 418 22.00 5.52 -38.56
CA ILE A 418 22.23 5.29 -40.00
C ILE A 418 20.95 5.43 -40.82
N GLU A 419 19.82 4.88 -40.33
CA GLU A 419 18.54 4.87 -41.07
C GLU A 419 17.85 6.24 -41.09
N PHE A 420 17.80 6.92 -39.94
CA PHE A 420 17.04 8.18 -39.80
C PHE A 420 17.91 9.43 -39.82
N GLY A 421 19.23 9.29 -39.70
CA GLY A 421 20.24 10.34 -39.76
C GLY A 421 20.89 10.64 -38.42
N ASP A 422 22.20 10.80 -38.42
CA ASP A 422 23.04 11.16 -37.25
C ASP A 422 22.65 12.52 -36.63
N ASP A 423 21.96 13.36 -37.38
CA ASP A 423 21.45 14.65 -36.90
C ASP A 423 20.13 14.56 -36.14
N TYR A 424 19.56 13.37 -35.98
CA TYR A 424 18.29 13.16 -35.31
C TYR A 424 18.38 12.16 -34.13
N VAL A 425 19.30 11.21 -34.15
CA VAL A 425 19.42 10.15 -33.14
C VAL A 425 20.74 10.30 -32.38
N TYR A 426 20.64 10.49 -31.08
CA TYR A 426 21.80 10.77 -30.22
C TYR A 426 21.82 9.88 -29.00
N GLU A 427 23.01 9.46 -28.57
CA GLU A 427 23.21 8.80 -27.30
C GLU A 427 23.07 9.79 -26.13
N PHE A 428 22.34 9.40 -25.11
CA PHE A 428 22.24 10.11 -23.84
C PHE A 428 22.47 9.15 -22.68
N TRP A 429 23.66 9.18 -22.10
CA TRP A 429 24.05 8.31 -21.01
C TRP A 429 23.42 8.75 -19.70
N THR A 430 22.34 8.08 -19.24
CA THR A 430 21.60 8.39 -18.02
C THR A 430 22.41 8.17 -16.76
N ASN A 431 23.45 7.31 -16.81
CA ASN A 431 24.39 7.07 -15.73
C ASN A 431 25.45 8.18 -15.53
N LYS A 432 25.47 9.22 -16.36
CA LYS A 432 26.34 10.42 -16.20
C LYS A 432 25.61 11.51 -15.41
N PRO A 433 25.94 11.70 -14.10
CA PRO A 433 25.13 12.52 -13.20
C PRO A 433 24.96 13.96 -13.66
N THR A 434 26.01 14.61 -14.15
CA THR A 434 25.97 16.05 -14.49
C THR A 434 24.91 16.39 -15.54
N ARG A 435 24.81 15.58 -16.59
CA ARG A 435 23.86 15.81 -17.68
C ARG A 435 22.45 15.37 -17.26
N MET A 436 22.36 14.23 -16.57
CA MET A 436 21.06 13.71 -16.13
C MET A 436 20.41 14.60 -15.07
N VAL A 437 21.16 15.18 -14.14
CA VAL A 437 20.65 16.16 -13.17
C VAL A 437 20.00 17.35 -13.89
N GLN A 438 20.65 17.91 -14.90
CA GLN A 438 20.10 19.04 -15.67
C GLN A 438 18.77 18.68 -16.36
N ALA A 439 18.69 17.48 -16.94
CA ALA A 439 17.46 16.99 -17.57
C ALA A 439 16.33 16.79 -16.55
N VAL A 440 16.63 16.18 -15.38
CA VAL A 440 15.68 15.98 -14.27
C VAL A 440 15.18 17.31 -13.71
N GLU A 441 16.06 18.27 -13.49
CA GLU A 441 15.72 19.62 -13.00
C GLU A 441 14.87 20.39 -14.01
N ARG A 442 15.18 20.29 -15.30
CA ARG A 442 14.37 20.89 -16.38
C ARG A 442 12.95 20.33 -16.38
N PHE A 443 12.83 19.00 -16.29
CA PHE A 443 11.52 18.34 -16.22
C PHE A 443 10.74 18.78 -14.99
N ARG A 444 11.38 18.78 -13.83
CA ARG A 444 10.77 19.21 -12.57
C ARG A 444 10.30 20.68 -12.65
N SER A 445 11.13 21.57 -13.20
CA SER A 445 10.77 22.97 -13.40
C SER A 445 9.57 23.13 -14.34
N ALA A 446 9.53 22.39 -15.46
CA ALA A 446 8.43 22.46 -16.42
C ALA A 446 7.09 22.02 -15.78
N VAL A 447 7.10 20.99 -14.91
CA VAL A 447 5.93 20.62 -14.13
C VAL A 447 5.53 21.70 -13.14
N THR A 448 6.48 22.23 -12.36
CA THR A 448 6.20 23.21 -11.30
C THR A 448 5.62 24.53 -11.85
N VAL A 449 6.07 24.97 -13.02
CA VAL A 449 5.55 26.19 -13.65
C VAL A 449 4.35 25.96 -14.58
N GLY A 450 3.93 24.68 -14.79
CA GLY A 450 2.80 24.30 -15.63
C GLY A 450 3.09 24.38 -17.15
N ASP A 451 4.35 24.40 -17.55
CA ASP A 451 4.75 24.39 -18.96
C ASP A 451 4.64 22.99 -19.60
N LEU A 452 4.85 21.93 -18.80
CA LEU A 452 4.64 20.55 -19.25
C LEU A 452 3.16 20.22 -19.28
N LYS A 453 2.75 19.42 -20.27
CA LYS A 453 1.38 18.90 -20.43
C LYS A 453 1.40 17.39 -20.66
N HIS A 454 0.33 16.69 -20.26
CA HIS A 454 0.14 15.27 -20.56
C HIS A 454 -1.35 14.87 -20.63
N GLU A 455 -1.65 13.70 -21.24
CA GLU A 455 -2.99 13.17 -21.50
C GLU A 455 -3.42 12.08 -20.50
N ASN A 456 -2.87 12.03 -19.29
CA ASN A 456 -3.21 11.03 -18.29
C ASN A 456 -3.03 9.57 -18.75
N ASP A 457 -1.96 9.28 -19.50
CA ASP A 457 -1.62 7.88 -19.74
C ASP A 457 -1.33 7.19 -18.39
N PRO A 458 -2.06 6.08 -18.08
CA PRO A 458 -1.96 5.46 -16.75
C PRO A 458 -0.60 4.82 -16.49
N LYS A 459 0.13 4.37 -17.53
CA LYS A 459 1.46 3.79 -17.39
C LYS A 459 2.50 4.89 -17.16
N LEU A 460 2.45 5.98 -17.93
CA LEU A 460 3.33 7.12 -17.73
C LEU A 460 3.15 7.73 -16.35
N SER A 461 1.90 7.98 -15.94
CA SER A 461 1.57 8.52 -14.63
C SER A 461 2.08 7.63 -13.50
N ARG A 462 1.87 6.31 -13.60
CA ARG A 462 2.41 5.32 -12.66
C ARG A 462 3.93 5.39 -12.56
N HIS A 463 4.66 5.44 -13.68
CA HIS A 463 6.12 5.48 -13.69
C HIS A 463 6.67 6.80 -13.12
N VAL A 464 6.04 7.94 -13.41
CA VAL A 464 6.42 9.24 -12.85
C VAL A 464 6.22 9.26 -11.33
N LEU A 465 5.09 8.77 -10.84
CA LEU A 465 4.78 8.72 -9.40
C LEU A 465 5.59 7.66 -8.64
N ASN A 466 6.09 6.64 -9.31
CA ASN A 466 7.01 5.65 -8.72
C ASN A 466 8.44 6.17 -8.52
N ALA A 467 8.83 7.22 -9.28
CA ALA A 467 10.20 7.73 -9.23
C ALA A 467 10.49 8.39 -7.88
N GLN A 468 11.63 8.06 -7.29
CA GLN A 468 12.13 8.63 -6.05
C GLN A 468 13.24 9.63 -6.34
N ALA A 469 13.26 10.76 -5.64
CA ALA A 469 14.36 11.70 -5.70
C ALA A 469 15.59 11.13 -4.99
N ARG A 470 16.76 11.24 -5.62
CA ARG A 470 18.06 10.92 -5.04
C ARG A 470 18.99 12.12 -5.12
N GLU A 471 19.38 12.63 -3.97
CA GLU A 471 20.39 13.67 -3.90
C GLU A 471 21.78 13.14 -4.28
N VAL A 472 22.48 13.87 -5.11
CA VAL A 472 23.87 13.67 -5.50
C VAL A 472 24.60 15.02 -5.43
N PRO A 473 25.95 15.03 -5.37
CA PRO A 473 26.70 16.31 -5.28
C PRO A 473 26.37 17.34 -6.38
N GLN A 474 25.87 16.88 -7.52
CA GLN A 474 25.51 17.70 -8.68
C GLN A 474 24.07 18.22 -8.65
N GLY A 475 23.19 17.71 -7.78
CA GLY A 475 21.77 18.05 -7.71
C GLY A 475 20.87 16.81 -7.45
N ILE A 476 19.71 16.72 -8.09
CA ILE A 476 18.74 15.63 -7.90
C ILE A 476 18.71 14.72 -9.13
N LEU A 477 18.82 13.43 -8.90
CA LEU A 477 18.51 12.36 -9.85
C LEU A 477 17.22 11.66 -9.48
N ILE A 478 16.67 10.89 -10.39
CA ILE A 478 15.55 9.97 -10.12
C ILE A 478 16.05 8.52 -10.10
N GLN A 479 15.45 7.72 -9.22
CA GLN A 479 15.75 6.31 -9.07
C GLN A 479 14.51 5.53 -8.65
N LYS A 480 14.57 4.20 -8.71
CA LYS A 480 13.60 3.33 -8.07
C LYS A 480 13.74 3.41 -6.55
N ASP A 481 12.66 3.10 -5.82
CA ASP A 481 12.66 3.02 -4.36
C ASP A 481 13.66 1.98 -3.81
N SER A 482 13.96 0.94 -4.61
CA SER A 482 15.03 -0.01 -4.32
C SER A 482 15.59 -0.64 -5.61
N PRO A 483 16.85 -1.17 -5.60
CA PRO A 483 17.45 -1.79 -6.79
C PRO A 483 16.71 -3.03 -7.32
N ARG A 484 15.89 -3.69 -6.48
CA ARG A 484 15.08 -4.86 -6.85
C ARG A 484 13.60 -4.54 -6.95
N SER A 485 13.23 -3.27 -6.95
CA SER A 485 11.85 -2.84 -7.04
C SER A 485 11.18 -3.33 -8.32
N LYS A 486 9.97 -3.85 -8.19
CA LYS A 486 9.10 -4.14 -9.33
C LYS A 486 8.43 -2.88 -9.88
N ARG A 487 8.56 -1.74 -9.17
CA ARG A 487 8.03 -0.46 -9.60
C ARG A 487 8.88 0.10 -10.70
N LYS A 488 8.26 0.24 -11.85
CA LYS A 488 8.90 0.74 -13.05
C LYS A 488 8.93 2.27 -13.02
N ILE A 489 10.05 2.83 -13.50
CA ILE A 489 10.24 4.28 -13.68
C ILE A 489 10.73 4.61 -15.10
N ASP A 490 10.87 3.63 -15.96
CA ASP A 490 11.53 3.75 -17.26
C ASP A 490 10.82 4.77 -18.16
N LEU A 491 9.47 4.80 -18.17
CA LEU A 491 8.73 5.87 -18.88
C LEU A 491 8.98 7.26 -18.28
N ALA A 492 9.27 7.39 -16.98
CA ALA A 492 9.67 8.67 -16.40
C ALA A 492 11.04 9.09 -16.91
N ILE A 493 11.98 8.16 -17.01
CA ILE A 493 13.29 8.43 -17.66
C ILE A 493 13.08 8.84 -19.11
N CYS A 494 12.28 8.09 -19.89
CA CYS A 494 11.97 8.44 -21.28
C CYS A 494 11.35 9.84 -21.40
N ALA A 495 10.42 10.22 -20.51
CA ALA A 495 9.79 11.54 -20.52
C ALA A 495 10.80 12.66 -20.20
N VAL A 496 11.71 12.43 -19.25
CA VAL A 496 12.83 13.35 -18.95
C VAL A 496 13.71 13.53 -20.18
N LEU A 497 14.10 12.42 -20.85
CA LEU A 497 14.91 12.46 -22.06
C LEU A 497 14.18 13.15 -23.23
N ALA A 498 12.88 12.91 -23.40
CA ALA A 498 12.08 13.55 -24.45
C ALA A 498 12.00 15.07 -24.27
N LEU A 499 11.84 15.54 -23.02
CA LEU A 499 11.79 16.97 -22.73
C LEU A 499 13.16 17.63 -22.89
N GLU A 500 14.24 16.96 -22.54
CA GLU A 500 15.62 17.42 -22.77
C GLU A 500 15.93 17.47 -24.28
N ALA A 501 15.59 16.42 -25.03
CA ALA A 501 15.70 16.39 -26.49
C ALA A 501 14.91 17.52 -27.16
N ARG A 502 13.71 17.82 -26.64
CA ARG A 502 12.92 18.97 -27.10
C ARG A 502 13.66 20.31 -26.88
N ALA A 503 14.25 20.46 -25.69
CA ALA A 503 14.97 21.70 -25.39
C ALA A 503 16.15 21.93 -26.35
N ASP A 504 16.92 20.88 -26.62
CA ASP A 504 18.06 20.92 -27.52
C ASP A 504 17.61 21.14 -29.00
N ALA A 505 16.54 20.48 -29.42
CA ALA A 505 15.95 20.72 -30.76
C ALA A 505 15.48 22.18 -30.95
N ILE A 506 14.92 22.81 -29.93
CA ILE A 506 14.52 24.21 -29.95
C ILE A 506 15.76 25.13 -29.99
N ALA A 507 16.76 24.83 -29.16
CA ALA A 507 18.01 25.60 -29.14
C ALA A 507 18.75 25.53 -30.46
N ASP A 508 18.69 24.40 -31.18
CA ASP A 508 19.22 24.19 -32.53
C ASP A 508 18.36 24.82 -33.64
N GLY A 509 17.26 25.49 -33.27
CA GLY A 509 16.39 26.21 -34.22
C GLY A 509 15.47 25.32 -35.06
N ARG A 510 15.20 24.08 -34.64
CA ARG A 510 14.36 23.12 -35.38
C ARG A 510 12.86 23.36 -35.22
N LEU A 511 12.43 24.15 -34.24
CA LEU A 511 11.02 24.52 -34.08
C LEU A 511 10.57 25.42 -35.21
N LYS A 512 9.75 24.92 -36.12
CA LYS A 512 9.16 25.73 -37.21
C LYS A 512 7.75 26.14 -36.83
N ILE A 513 7.58 27.44 -36.53
CA ILE A 513 6.26 28.03 -36.31
C ILE A 513 5.62 28.24 -37.70
N ARG A 514 4.53 27.52 -37.98
CA ARG A 514 3.69 27.82 -39.17
C ARG A 514 3.10 29.21 -39.02
N ARG A 515 3.66 30.21 -39.72
CA ARG A 515 2.97 31.48 -39.88
C ARG A 515 1.79 31.26 -40.83
N SER A 516 0.57 31.27 -40.27
CA SER A 516 -0.63 31.37 -41.11
C SER A 516 -0.54 32.67 -41.90
N ARG A 517 -0.39 32.58 -43.23
CA ARG A 517 -0.63 33.73 -44.10
C ARG A 517 -2.12 34.06 -44.02
N VAL A 518 -2.45 35.13 -43.32
CA VAL A 518 -3.74 35.79 -43.50
C VAL A 518 -3.74 36.35 -44.90
N VAL A 519 -4.41 35.68 -45.85
CA VAL A 519 -4.72 36.24 -47.15
C VAL A 519 -5.92 37.14 -46.91
N GLY A 520 -5.65 38.46 -46.77
CA GLY A 520 -6.73 39.45 -46.77
C GLY A 520 -7.35 39.48 -48.18
N PHE A 521 -8.65 39.38 -48.24
CA PHE A 521 -9.48 39.74 -49.40
C PHE A 521 -9.86 41.20 -49.29
#